data_cabb01647deb1a8b442c6175be4a4c86
#
_entry.id   cabb01647deb1a8b442c6175be4a4c86
#
_cell.length_a   1.000
_cell.length_b   1.000
_cell.length_c   1.000
_cell.angle_alpha   90.00
_cell.angle_beta   90.00
_cell.angle_gamma   90.00
#
_symmetry.space_group_name_H-M   'P 1'
#
loop_
_entity.id
_entity.type
_entity.pdbx_description
1 polymer ?
#
loop_
_entity_poly.entity_id
_entity_poly.type
_entity_poly.pdbx_seq_one_letter_code
_entity_poly.pdbx_strand_id
1 'polypeptide(L)'
;AAAAVLTVCIWLVSSMMGVVGFAGAVAEVGVGRVCLALAATFALALTPLAVGFTLSGLGAREELLNGVGNLLGMLMTFLGGAWMPLSLMGSAVQTVAHFVPTYWVNDAIGKALASDLTSAVLGDIACDLGVTVLFAAAIAAVGLALTHTKSHA
;
A
#
# COMPACT_ATOMS: atom_id res chain seq x y z
N ALA A 1 -15.39 22.36 20.93
CA ALA A 1 -14.29 23.31 20.70
C ALA A 1 -12.91 22.65 20.97
N ALA A 2 -12.67 22.07 22.16
CA ALA A 2 -11.37 21.47 22.52
C ALA A 2 -10.95 20.30 21.59
N ALA A 3 -11.87 19.41 21.24
CA ALA A 3 -11.58 18.28 20.36
C ALA A 3 -11.13 18.73 18.95
N ALA A 4 -11.78 19.77 18.40
CA ALA A 4 -11.40 20.32 17.09
C ALA A 4 -9.99 20.93 17.12
N VAL A 5 -9.64 21.63 18.20
CA VAL A 5 -8.29 22.19 18.38
C VAL A 5 -7.24 21.08 18.46
N LEU A 6 -7.51 20.04 19.24
CA LEU A 6 -6.63 18.88 19.35
C LEU A 6 -6.42 18.18 17.99
N THR A 7 -7.50 17.96 17.23
CA THR A 7 -7.42 17.35 15.90
C THR A 7 -6.55 18.19 14.96
N VAL A 8 -6.75 19.52 14.93
CA VAL A 8 -5.95 20.42 14.11
C VAL A 8 -4.48 20.41 14.54
N CYS A 9 -4.20 20.42 15.84
CA CYS A 9 -2.83 20.36 16.36
C CYS A 9 -2.13 19.05 15.98
N ILE A 10 -2.81 17.91 16.11
CA ILE A 10 -2.27 16.60 15.73
C ILE A 10 -1.98 16.59 14.23
N TRP A 11 -2.89 17.14 13.42
CA TRP A 11 -2.73 17.19 11.96
C TRP A 11 -1.54 18.07 11.55
N LEU A 12 -1.38 19.24 12.18
CA LEU A 12 -0.25 20.14 11.93
C LEU A 12 1.08 19.51 12.33
N VAL A 13 1.15 18.89 13.51
CA VAL A 13 2.38 18.22 13.99
C VAL A 13 2.73 17.05 13.07
N SER A 14 1.76 16.23 12.68
CA SER A 14 1.99 15.10 11.75
C SER A 14 2.45 15.57 10.38
N SER A 15 1.88 16.67 9.87
CA SER A 15 2.29 17.27 8.60
C SER A 15 3.71 17.86 8.66
N MET A 16 4.05 18.54 9.73
CA MET A 16 5.41 19.07 9.94
C MET A 16 6.44 17.95 10.06
N MET A 17 6.13 16.90 10.82
CA MET A 17 7.03 15.73 10.92
C MET A 17 7.19 15.02 9.57
N GLY A 18 6.13 14.93 8.79
CA GLY A 18 6.19 14.40 7.42
C GLY A 18 7.11 15.21 6.52
N VAL A 19 7.01 16.55 6.55
CA VAL A 19 7.88 17.42 5.74
C VAL A 19 9.34 17.34 6.18
N VAL A 20 9.61 17.36 7.47
CA VAL A 20 10.98 17.24 8.01
C VAL A 20 11.58 15.87 7.70
N GLY A 21 10.79 14.80 7.88
CA GLY A 21 11.20 13.43 7.55
C GLY A 21 11.50 13.26 6.06
N PHE A 22 10.66 13.84 5.19
CA PHE A 22 10.88 13.84 3.75
C PHE A 22 12.16 14.59 3.36
N ALA A 23 12.37 15.79 3.91
CA ALA A 23 13.59 16.56 3.65
C ALA A 23 14.85 15.85 4.15
N GLY A 24 14.78 15.21 5.32
CA GLY A 24 15.87 14.37 5.85
C GLY A 24 16.16 13.18 4.96
N ALA A 25 15.14 12.43 4.54
CA ALA A 25 15.29 11.30 3.63
C ALA A 25 15.89 11.71 2.28
N VAL A 26 15.46 12.84 1.72
CA VAL A 26 16.02 13.39 0.47
C VAL A 26 17.50 13.76 0.65
N ALA A 27 17.88 14.32 1.80
CA ALA A 27 19.27 14.67 2.08
C ALA A 27 20.19 13.45 2.25
N GLU A 28 19.68 12.38 2.88
CA GLU A 28 20.46 11.17 3.15
C GLU A 28 20.52 10.19 1.98
N VAL A 29 19.39 9.94 1.34
CA VAL A 29 19.25 8.86 0.33
C VAL A 29 19.21 9.38 -1.11
N GLY A 30 18.93 10.63 -1.30
CA GLY A 30 18.80 11.29 -2.61
C GLY A 30 17.39 11.28 -3.19
N VAL A 31 17.10 12.27 -4.00
CA VAL A 31 15.75 12.54 -4.57
C VAL A 31 15.22 11.35 -5.37
N GLY A 32 16.06 10.71 -6.19
CA GLY A 32 15.64 9.60 -7.07
C GLY A 32 15.10 8.41 -6.29
N ARG A 33 15.75 8.03 -5.19
CA ARG A 33 15.35 6.91 -4.33
C ARG A 33 14.04 7.21 -3.60
N VAL A 34 13.89 8.45 -3.11
CA VAL A 34 12.65 8.89 -2.47
C VAL A 34 11.49 8.92 -3.46
N CYS A 35 11.71 9.36 -4.69
CA CYS A 35 10.69 9.31 -5.75
C CYS A 35 10.25 7.88 -6.06
N LEU A 36 11.18 6.90 -6.12
CA LEU A 36 10.84 5.50 -6.30
C LEU A 36 10.01 4.93 -5.14
N ALA A 37 10.38 5.25 -3.91
CA ALA A 37 9.61 4.86 -2.73
C ALA A 37 8.19 5.47 -2.72
N LEU A 38 8.06 6.72 -3.13
CA LEU A 38 6.75 7.36 -3.30
C LEU A 38 5.94 6.69 -4.41
N ALA A 39 6.54 6.39 -5.55
CA ALA A 39 5.86 5.67 -6.64
C ALA A 39 5.36 4.31 -6.17
N ALA A 40 6.14 3.58 -5.37
CA ALA A 40 5.73 2.32 -4.76
C ALA A 40 4.52 2.50 -3.83
N THR A 41 4.54 3.53 -3.00
CA THR A 41 3.42 3.86 -2.11
C THR A 41 2.15 4.23 -2.88
N PHE A 42 2.28 4.98 -3.98
CA PHE A 42 1.15 5.28 -4.87
C PHE A 42 0.59 4.03 -5.54
N ALA A 43 1.45 3.12 -6.02
CA ALA A 43 1.01 1.84 -6.58
C ALA A 43 0.21 1.02 -5.56
N LEU A 44 0.66 1.00 -4.29
CA LEU A 44 -0.07 0.33 -3.21
C LEU A 44 -1.45 0.94 -2.97
N ALA A 45 -1.60 2.26 -3.07
CA ALA A 45 -2.88 2.95 -2.83
C ALA A 45 -3.98 2.52 -3.81
N LEU A 46 -3.64 1.99 -4.98
CA LEU A 46 -4.60 1.44 -5.94
C LEU A 46 -5.33 0.20 -5.39
N THR A 47 -4.67 -0.58 -4.53
CA THR A 47 -5.26 -1.82 -3.97
C THR A 47 -6.48 -1.53 -3.08
N PRO A 48 -6.40 -0.70 -2.02
CA PRO A 48 -7.58 -0.38 -1.21
C PRO A 48 -8.67 0.35 -2.00
N LEU A 49 -8.30 1.15 -3.01
CA LEU A 49 -9.27 1.77 -3.91
C LEU A 49 -10.05 0.71 -4.71
N ALA A 50 -9.37 -0.29 -5.25
CA ALA A 50 -9.99 -1.40 -5.99
C ALA A 50 -10.90 -2.23 -5.07
N VAL A 51 -10.47 -2.52 -3.84
CA VAL A 51 -11.29 -3.23 -2.83
C VAL A 51 -12.54 -2.41 -2.47
N GLY A 52 -12.37 -1.13 -2.16
CA GLY A 52 -13.48 -0.23 -1.84
C GLY A 52 -14.49 -0.12 -2.99
N PHE A 53 -14.00 0.02 -4.22
CA PHE A 53 -14.84 0.03 -5.43
C PHE A 53 -15.66 -1.27 -5.57
N THR A 54 -15.00 -2.42 -5.40
CA THR A 54 -15.65 -3.74 -5.51
C THR A 54 -16.74 -3.91 -4.45
N LEU A 55 -16.44 -3.62 -3.19
CA LEU A 55 -17.39 -3.75 -2.09
C LEU A 55 -18.57 -2.76 -2.22
N SER A 56 -18.30 -1.52 -2.63
CA SER A 56 -19.34 -0.52 -2.92
C SER A 56 -20.28 -0.98 -4.04
N GLY A 57 -19.73 -1.51 -5.12
CA GLY A 57 -20.50 -2.06 -6.24
C GLY A 57 -21.39 -3.24 -5.83
N LEU A 58 -21.00 -4.01 -4.83
CA LEU A 58 -21.81 -5.08 -4.23
C LEU A 58 -22.93 -4.56 -3.32
N GLY A 59 -22.98 -3.25 -3.06
CA GLY A 59 -23.99 -2.63 -2.17
C GLY A 59 -23.67 -2.86 -0.68
N ALA A 60 -22.41 -3.03 -0.33
CA ALA A 60 -21.98 -3.16 1.04
C ALA A 60 -22.30 -1.89 1.83
N ARG A 61 -22.79 -2.06 3.07
CA ARG A 61 -23.06 -0.92 3.98
C ARG A 61 -21.73 -0.29 4.42
N GLU A 62 -21.75 1.02 4.72
CA GLU A 62 -20.56 1.76 5.17
C GLU A 62 -19.85 1.12 6.36
N GLU A 63 -20.60 0.57 7.31
CA GLU A 63 -20.06 -0.14 8.47
C GLU A 63 -19.24 -1.38 8.05
N LEU A 64 -19.73 -2.13 7.05
CA LEU A 64 -19.04 -3.30 6.52
C LEU A 64 -17.81 -2.88 5.72
N LEU A 65 -17.89 -1.81 4.92
CA LEU A 65 -16.77 -1.26 4.18
C LEU A 65 -15.63 -0.86 5.12
N ASN A 66 -15.95 -0.14 6.19
CA ASN A 66 -14.97 0.29 7.19
C ASN A 66 -14.38 -0.89 7.98
N GLY A 67 -15.22 -1.82 8.42
CA GLY A 67 -14.77 -2.99 9.18
C GLY A 67 -13.88 -3.93 8.36
N VAL A 68 -14.34 -4.34 7.18
CA VAL A 68 -13.59 -5.22 6.28
C VAL A 68 -12.33 -4.53 5.75
N GLY A 69 -12.44 -3.26 5.36
CA GLY A 69 -11.31 -2.48 4.87
C GLY A 69 -10.19 -2.36 5.90
N ASN A 70 -10.54 -2.07 7.16
CA ASN A 70 -9.58 -1.97 8.25
C ASN A 70 -8.92 -3.33 8.56
N LEU A 71 -9.72 -4.40 8.64
CA LEU A 71 -9.21 -5.75 8.89
C LEU A 71 -8.27 -6.21 7.78
N LEU A 72 -8.68 -6.05 6.51
CA LEU A 72 -7.83 -6.38 5.35
C LEU A 72 -6.56 -5.54 5.34
N GLY A 73 -6.65 -4.25 5.62
CA GLY A 73 -5.50 -3.36 5.72
C GLY A 73 -4.49 -3.82 6.77
N MET A 74 -4.97 -4.17 7.97
CA MET A 74 -4.11 -4.70 9.04
C MET A 74 -3.45 -6.03 8.62
N LEU A 75 -4.22 -6.96 8.08
CA LEU A 75 -3.69 -8.26 7.63
C LEU A 75 -2.66 -8.08 6.51
N MET A 76 -2.95 -7.26 5.52
CA MET A 76 -2.03 -6.97 4.41
C MET A 76 -0.74 -6.31 4.91
N THR A 77 -0.84 -5.35 5.84
CA THR A 77 0.32 -4.66 6.41
C THR A 77 1.19 -5.61 7.23
N PHE A 78 0.57 -6.49 8.01
CA PHE A 78 1.28 -7.51 8.79
C PHE A 78 1.97 -8.53 7.88
N LEU A 79 1.23 -9.12 6.94
CA LEU A 79 1.75 -10.11 5.99
C LEU A 79 2.77 -9.50 5.01
N GLY A 80 2.65 -8.22 4.69
CA GLY A 80 3.61 -7.51 3.85
C GLY A 80 4.95 -7.19 4.53
N GLY A 81 5.10 -7.49 5.82
CA GLY A 81 6.35 -7.27 6.55
C GLY A 81 6.61 -5.83 7.00
N ALA A 82 5.57 -4.96 6.95
CA ALA A 82 5.73 -3.55 7.33
C ALA A 82 5.87 -3.35 8.85
N TRP A 83 5.34 -4.27 9.66
CA TRP A 83 5.44 -4.22 11.13
C TRP A 83 6.63 -5.01 11.66
N MET A 84 6.95 -6.11 11.00
CA MET A 84 8.04 -6.99 11.40
C MET A 84 8.70 -7.58 10.16
N PRO A 85 10.03 -7.61 10.08
CA PRO A 85 10.75 -8.21 8.95
C PRO A 85 10.28 -9.65 8.71
N LEU A 86 9.95 -9.98 7.47
CA LEU A 86 9.48 -11.32 7.08
C LEU A 86 10.48 -12.43 7.41
N SER A 87 11.77 -12.09 7.46
CA SER A 87 12.83 -13.03 7.84
C SER A 87 12.67 -13.58 9.27
N LEU A 88 11.95 -12.87 10.13
CA LEU A 88 11.64 -13.30 11.51
C LEU A 88 10.36 -14.12 11.60
N MET A 89 9.59 -14.20 10.52
CA MET A 89 8.34 -14.96 10.46
C MET A 89 8.61 -16.38 9.95
N GLY A 90 7.76 -17.33 10.35
CA GLY A 90 7.86 -18.71 9.89
C GLY A 90 7.69 -18.84 8.37
N SER A 91 8.28 -19.89 7.79
CA SER A 91 8.31 -20.13 6.34
C SER A 91 6.92 -20.14 5.68
N ALA A 92 5.89 -20.61 6.38
CA ALA A 92 4.52 -20.59 5.90
C ALA A 92 4.02 -19.15 5.67
N VAL A 93 4.30 -18.23 6.61
CA VAL A 93 3.91 -16.83 6.50
C VAL A 93 4.67 -16.16 5.36
N GLN A 94 5.96 -16.44 5.21
CA GLN A 94 6.77 -15.92 4.10
C GLN A 94 6.20 -16.34 2.75
N THR A 95 5.74 -17.59 2.61
CA THR A 95 5.12 -18.07 1.37
C THR A 95 3.80 -17.35 1.09
N VAL A 96 2.95 -17.16 2.11
CA VAL A 96 1.67 -16.46 1.96
C VAL A 96 1.88 -14.97 1.66
N ALA A 97 2.92 -14.35 2.18
CA ALA A 97 3.24 -12.95 1.95
C ALA A 97 3.36 -12.59 0.45
N HIS A 98 3.87 -13.48 -0.38
CA HIS A 98 3.99 -13.27 -1.83
C HIS A 98 2.65 -13.09 -2.55
N PHE A 99 1.55 -13.52 -1.93
CA PHE A 99 0.19 -13.31 -2.45
C PHE A 99 -0.44 -11.99 -1.99
N VAL A 100 0.32 -11.14 -1.30
CA VAL A 100 -0.18 -9.88 -0.77
C VAL A 100 0.56 -8.71 -1.43
N PRO A 101 -0.15 -7.71 -1.99
CA PRO A 101 0.48 -6.60 -2.70
C PRO A 101 1.43 -5.76 -1.84
N THR A 102 1.20 -5.68 -0.53
CA THR A 102 2.07 -4.96 0.41
C THR A 102 3.47 -5.57 0.52
N TYR A 103 3.62 -6.88 0.29
CA TYR A 103 4.93 -7.52 0.22
C TYR A 103 5.81 -6.91 -0.88
N TRP A 104 5.28 -6.87 -2.10
CA TRP A 104 5.98 -6.37 -3.28
C TRP A 104 6.35 -4.90 -3.16
N VAL A 105 5.46 -4.10 -2.58
CA VAL A 105 5.75 -2.68 -2.32
C VAL A 105 6.85 -2.49 -1.28
N ASN A 106 6.81 -3.24 -0.17
CA ASN A 106 7.86 -3.18 0.84
C ASN A 106 9.21 -3.65 0.30
N ASP A 107 9.22 -4.67 -0.56
CA ASP A 107 10.43 -5.15 -1.23
C ASP A 107 10.99 -4.10 -2.19
N ALA A 108 10.13 -3.48 -3.02
CA ALA A 108 10.49 -2.37 -3.90
C ALA A 108 11.07 -1.17 -3.13
N ILE A 109 10.44 -0.78 -2.01
CA ILE A 109 10.94 0.31 -1.15
C ILE A 109 12.28 -0.07 -0.52
N GLY A 110 12.41 -1.29 -0.02
CA GLY A 110 13.66 -1.81 0.53
C GLY A 110 14.80 -1.75 -0.48
N LYS A 111 14.57 -2.24 -1.70
CA LYS A 111 15.53 -2.18 -2.82
C LYS A 111 15.89 -0.73 -3.20
N ALA A 112 14.89 0.16 -3.26
CA ALA A 112 15.10 1.56 -3.62
C ALA A 112 15.96 2.30 -2.59
N LEU A 113 15.81 2.00 -1.31
CA LEU A 113 16.49 2.72 -0.22
C LEU A 113 17.84 2.10 0.16
N ALA A 114 17.98 0.77 0.12
CA ALA A 114 19.16 0.07 0.64
C ALA A 114 20.18 -0.31 -0.43
N SER A 115 19.80 -0.42 -1.71
CA SER A 115 20.67 -0.92 -2.78
C SER A 115 21.18 0.20 -3.68
N ASP A 116 22.32 -0.03 -4.32
CA ASP A 116 22.75 0.85 -5.42
C ASP A 116 21.79 0.69 -6.61
N LEU A 117 21.31 1.82 -7.15
CA LEU A 117 20.34 1.84 -8.25
C LEU A 117 21.02 1.46 -9.57
N THR A 118 21.32 0.18 -9.72
CA THR A 118 21.75 -0.39 -11.00
C THR A 118 20.54 -0.65 -11.91
N SER A 119 20.78 -0.84 -13.21
CA SER A 119 19.71 -1.17 -14.14
C SER A 119 18.96 -2.47 -13.77
N ALA A 120 19.65 -3.44 -13.19
CA ALA A 120 19.06 -4.68 -12.70
C ALA A 120 18.09 -4.41 -11.53
N VAL A 121 18.52 -3.65 -10.53
CA VAL A 121 17.69 -3.28 -9.36
C VAL A 121 16.47 -2.46 -9.78
N LEU A 122 16.62 -1.54 -10.73
CA LEU A 122 15.50 -0.80 -11.29
C LEU A 122 14.50 -1.71 -12.02
N GLY A 123 14.99 -2.73 -12.71
CA GLY A 123 14.16 -3.76 -13.33
C GLY A 123 13.35 -4.55 -12.29
N ASP A 124 13.98 -4.97 -11.21
CA ASP A 124 13.32 -5.69 -10.12
C ASP A 124 12.24 -4.82 -9.44
N ILE A 125 12.54 -3.55 -9.14
CA ILE A 125 11.57 -2.60 -8.60
C ILE A 125 10.38 -2.43 -9.56
N ALA A 126 10.63 -2.31 -10.86
CA ALA A 126 9.57 -2.20 -11.85
C ALA A 126 8.69 -3.47 -11.90
N CYS A 127 9.26 -4.65 -11.75
CA CYS A 127 8.51 -5.91 -11.62
C CYS A 127 7.63 -5.92 -10.36
N ASP A 128 8.17 -5.54 -9.22
CA ASP A 128 7.43 -5.50 -7.95
C ASP A 128 6.24 -4.53 -8.01
N LEU A 129 6.45 -3.35 -8.61
CA LEU A 129 5.38 -2.38 -8.85
C LEU A 129 4.35 -2.91 -9.85
N GLY A 130 4.81 -3.57 -10.91
CA GLY A 130 3.95 -4.23 -11.90
C GLY A 130 3.04 -5.26 -11.27
N VAL A 131 3.57 -6.13 -10.41
CA VAL A 131 2.79 -7.12 -9.64
C VAL A 131 1.76 -6.42 -8.76
N THR A 132 2.14 -5.36 -8.05
CA THR A 132 1.21 -4.60 -7.19
C THR A 132 0.04 -4.01 -7.99
N VAL A 133 0.32 -3.41 -9.14
CA VAL A 133 -0.71 -2.85 -10.03
C VAL A 133 -1.61 -3.95 -10.61
N LEU A 134 -1.05 -5.11 -10.96
CA LEU A 134 -1.82 -6.26 -11.43
C LEU A 134 -2.78 -6.78 -10.36
N PHE A 135 -2.40 -6.82 -9.09
CA PHE A 135 -3.30 -7.15 -7.99
C PHE A 135 -4.48 -6.18 -7.92
N ALA A 136 -4.22 -4.87 -7.97
CA ALA A 136 -5.27 -3.85 -7.96
C ALA A 136 -6.20 -3.98 -9.19
N ALA A 137 -5.63 -4.18 -10.37
CA ALA A 137 -6.38 -4.35 -11.61
C ALA A 137 -7.26 -5.61 -11.58
N ALA A 138 -6.74 -6.74 -11.06
CA ALA A 138 -7.50 -7.98 -10.91
C ALA A 138 -8.70 -7.80 -9.97
N ILE A 139 -8.50 -7.14 -8.82
CA ILE A 139 -9.59 -6.85 -7.87
C ILE A 139 -10.63 -5.93 -8.51
N ALA A 140 -10.20 -4.87 -9.20
CA ALA A 140 -11.10 -3.96 -9.90
C ALA A 140 -11.89 -4.64 -11.03
N ALA A 141 -11.26 -5.53 -11.79
CA ALA A 141 -11.92 -6.31 -12.85
C ALA A 141 -13.01 -7.22 -12.28
N VAL A 142 -12.75 -7.88 -11.15
CA VAL A 142 -13.77 -8.68 -10.43
C VAL A 142 -14.91 -7.78 -9.98
N GLY A 143 -14.62 -6.60 -9.43
CA GLY A 143 -15.63 -5.61 -9.03
C GLY A 143 -16.51 -5.19 -10.21
N LEU A 144 -15.93 -4.87 -11.35
CA LEU A 144 -16.66 -4.52 -12.57
C LEU A 144 -17.55 -5.67 -13.06
N ALA A 145 -17.02 -6.90 -13.10
CA ALA A 145 -17.81 -8.06 -13.53
C ALA A 145 -19.04 -8.28 -12.63
N LEU A 146 -18.88 -8.14 -11.30
CA LEU A 146 -19.95 -8.32 -10.33
C LEU A 146 -21.00 -7.20 -10.40
N THR A 147 -20.60 -5.96 -10.68
CA THR A 147 -21.55 -4.85 -10.86
C THR A 147 -22.35 -4.97 -12.15
N HIS A 148 -21.71 -5.41 -13.24
CA HIS A 148 -22.41 -5.64 -14.52
C HIS A 148 -23.48 -6.74 -14.42
N THR A 149 -23.21 -7.81 -13.71
CA THR A 149 -24.22 -8.89 -13.52
C THR A 149 -25.44 -8.42 -12.72
N LYS A 150 -25.26 -7.47 -11.76
CA LYS A 150 -26.36 -6.91 -10.98
C LYS A 150 -27.26 -5.93 -11.76
N SER A 151 -26.71 -5.25 -12.76
CA SER A 151 -27.49 -4.27 -13.56
C SER A 151 -28.40 -4.94 -14.59
N HIS A 152 -28.25 -6.23 -14.83
CA HIS A 152 -29.04 -7.01 -15.79
C HIS A 152 -30.00 -8.03 -15.12
N ALA A 153 -30.04 -8.09 -13.79
CA ALA A 153 -30.97 -8.90 -13.01
C ALA A 153 -32.05 -8.05 -12.33
#